data_f59f37e62b678f17cc80f3a4d78000db
#
_entry.id   f59f37e62b678f17cc80f3a4d78000db
#
_cell.length_a   1.000
_cell.length_b   1.000
_cell.length_c   1.000
_cell.angle_alpha   90.00
_cell.angle_beta   90.00
_cell.angle_gamma   90.00
#
_symmetry.space_group_name_H-M   'P 1'
#
loop_
_entity.id
_entity.type
_entity.pdbx_description
1 polymer ?
#
loop_
_entity_poly.entity_id
_entity_poly.type
_entity_poly.pdbx_seq_one_letter_code
_entity_poly.pdbx_strand_id
1 'polypeptide(L)' 'MERLMEDKVDYSGFYLHAMQQIKMAHDALVARDFKSAYDHCMNAQAEIKLMSGAVRTWIPVEEE' A
#
# COMPACT_ATOMS: atom_id res chain seq x y z
N MET A 1 -16.49 -13.75 13.40
CA MET A 1 -16.18 -13.33 13.13
C MET A 1 -15.78 -12.21 12.74
N GLU A 2 -16.35 -11.43 12.29
CA GLU A 2 -15.93 -10.23 11.88
C GLU A 2 -15.45 -9.40 12.93
N ARG A 3 -15.72 -9.77 14.12
CA ARG A 3 -15.22 -8.98 15.16
C ARG A 3 -13.77 -8.87 15.10
N LEU A 4 -13.07 -9.85 14.54
CA LEU A 4 -11.63 -9.80 14.45
C LEU A 4 -11.15 -8.60 13.68
N MET A 5 -11.91 -8.21 12.70
CA MET A 5 -11.50 -7.08 11.89
C MET A 5 -11.51 -5.79 12.68
N GLU A 6 -12.36 -5.72 13.66
CA GLU A 6 -12.44 -4.51 14.42
C GLU A 6 -11.23 -4.26 15.27
N ASP A 7 -10.50 -5.34 15.59
CA ASP A 7 -9.33 -5.19 16.42
C ASP A 7 -8.07 -4.94 15.61
N LYS A 8 -8.18 -4.92 14.31
CA LYS A 8 -7.01 -4.76 13.46
C LYS A 8 -6.90 -3.34 12.94
N VAL A 9 -5.68 -2.94 12.64
CA VAL A 9 -5.46 -1.65 12.03
C VAL A 9 -6.10 -1.69 10.65
N ASP A 10 -6.81 -0.63 10.30
CA ASP A 10 -7.47 -0.56 9.01
C ASP A 10 -6.44 -0.20 7.94
N TYR A 11 -6.13 -1.12 7.08
CA TYR A 11 -5.14 -0.89 6.04
C TYR A 11 -5.74 -0.37 4.73
N SER A 12 -7.06 -0.27 4.65
CA SER A 12 -7.69 0.02 3.36
C SER A 12 -7.27 1.36 2.77
N GLY A 13 -6.99 2.34 3.61
CA GLY A 13 -6.51 3.62 3.11
C GLY A 13 -5.18 3.47 2.38
N PHE A 14 -4.26 2.73 2.97
CA PHE A 14 -2.96 2.50 2.34
C PHE A 14 -3.11 1.71 1.06
N TYR A 15 -4.00 0.72 1.07
CA TYR A 15 -4.25 -0.11 -0.08
C TYR A 15 -4.78 0.73 -1.25
N LEU A 16 -5.80 1.54 -0.98
CA LEU A 16 -6.40 2.35 -2.03
C LEU A 16 -5.43 3.37 -2.58
N HIS A 17 -4.65 4.00 -1.70
CA HIS A 17 -3.68 4.97 -2.15
C HIS A 17 -2.58 4.32 -2.96
N ALA A 18 -2.13 3.14 -2.56
CA ALA A 18 -1.10 2.44 -3.30
C ALA A 18 -1.60 2.08 -4.69
N MET A 19 -2.84 1.56 -4.78
CA MET A 19 -3.41 1.22 -6.07
C MET A 19 -3.53 2.44 -6.95
N GLN A 20 -3.96 3.56 -6.39
CA GLN A 20 -4.10 4.78 -7.14
C GLN A 20 -2.76 5.26 -7.68
N GLN A 21 -1.72 5.21 -6.85
CA GLN A 21 -0.40 5.63 -7.28
C GLN A 21 0.15 4.69 -8.36
N ILE A 22 -0.10 3.40 -8.24
CA ILE A 22 0.34 2.45 -9.24
C ILE A 22 -0.33 2.74 -10.58
N LYS A 23 -1.62 3.02 -10.55
CA LYS A 23 -2.34 3.34 -11.76
C LYS A 23 -1.81 4.62 -12.38
N MET A 24 -1.53 5.62 -11.57
CA MET A 24 -1.00 6.88 -12.06
C MET A 24 0.40 6.69 -12.62
N ALA A 25 1.20 5.82 -12.02
CA ALA A 25 2.52 5.52 -12.56
C ALA A 25 2.40 4.87 -13.93
N HIS A 26 1.45 3.95 -14.06
CA HIS A 26 1.22 3.28 -15.34
C HIS A 26 0.82 4.30 -16.40
N ASP A 27 -0.12 5.18 -16.06
CA ASP A 27 -0.60 6.18 -17.02
C ASP A 27 0.53 7.11 -17.42
N ALA A 28 1.39 7.48 -16.48
CA ALA A 28 2.53 8.35 -16.79
C ALA A 28 3.51 7.64 -17.72
N LEU A 29 3.69 6.34 -17.52
CA LEU A 29 4.58 5.58 -18.41
C LEU A 29 4.03 5.52 -19.82
N VAL A 30 2.72 5.37 -19.95
CA VAL A 30 2.10 5.35 -21.27
C VAL A 30 2.31 6.71 -21.94
N ALA A 31 2.24 7.78 -21.16
CA ALA A 31 2.43 9.13 -21.68
C ALA A 31 3.91 9.49 -21.81
N ARG A 32 4.80 8.58 -21.43
CA ARG A 32 6.24 8.81 -21.48
C ARG A 32 6.70 9.91 -20.54
N ASP A 33 5.94 10.15 -19.50
CA ASP A 33 6.31 11.11 -18.47
C ASP A 33 7.03 10.33 -17.37
N PHE A 34 8.29 10.05 -17.60
CA PHE A 34 9.05 9.16 -16.74
C PHE A 34 9.28 9.71 -15.35
N LYS A 35 9.41 11.02 -15.24
CA LYS A 35 9.61 11.59 -13.91
C LYS A 35 8.36 11.42 -13.05
N SER A 36 7.20 11.69 -13.61
CA SER A 36 5.96 11.50 -12.86
C SER A 36 5.77 10.03 -12.54
N ALA A 37 6.11 9.14 -13.48
CA ALA A 37 5.99 7.71 -13.22
C ALA A 37 6.86 7.31 -12.04
N TYR A 38 8.09 7.82 -12.00
CA TYR A 38 8.99 7.51 -10.91
C TYR A 38 8.43 8.02 -9.59
N ASP A 39 7.93 9.25 -9.58
CA ASP A 39 7.39 9.85 -8.36
C ASP A 39 6.20 9.03 -7.84
N HIS A 40 5.33 8.60 -8.74
CA HIS A 40 4.17 7.80 -8.32
C HIS A 40 4.61 6.43 -7.81
N CYS A 41 5.65 5.85 -8.41
CA CYS A 41 6.17 4.60 -7.90
C CYS A 41 6.71 4.75 -6.49
N MET A 42 7.40 5.85 -6.23
CA MET A 42 7.93 6.08 -4.89
C MET A 42 6.81 6.29 -3.88
N ASN A 43 5.75 6.99 -4.30
CA ASN A 43 4.59 7.17 -3.43
C ASN A 43 3.93 5.84 -3.14
N ALA A 44 3.82 4.96 -4.15
CA ALA A 44 3.22 3.65 -3.94
C ALA A 44 4.05 2.83 -2.97
N GLN A 45 5.37 2.91 -3.07
CA GLN A 45 6.23 2.18 -2.15
C GLN A 45 6.01 2.62 -0.72
N ALA A 46 5.85 3.93 -0.50
CA ALA A 46 5.62 4.45 0.83
C ALA A 46 4.30 3.92 1.39
N GLU A 47 3.26 3.89 0.57
CA GLU A 47 1.96 3.39 1.03
C GLU A 47 2.03 1.90 1.33
N ILE A 48 2.73 1.16 0.47
CA ILE A 48 2.87 -0.28 0.68
C ILE A 48 3.66 -0.55 1.95
N LYS A 49 4.66 0.26 2.22
CA LYS A 49 5.44 0.10 3.43
C LYS A 49 4.57 0.32 4.67
N LEU A 50 3.71 1.33 4.61
CA LEU A 50 2.79 1.58 5.72
C LEU A 50 1.80 0.43 5.88
N MET A 51 1.30 -0.09 4.75
CA MET A 51 0.38 -1.21 4.81
C MET A 51 1.07 -2.44 5.39
N SER A 52 2.31 -2.69 4.99
CA SER A 52 3.01 -3.86 5.49
C SER A 52 3.26 -3.72 6.99
N GLY A 53 3.48 -2.50 7.46
CA GLY A 53 3.64 -2.29 8.89
C GLY A 53 2.37 -2.63 9.65
N ALA A 54 1.21 -2.26 9.08
CA ALA A 54 -0.06 -2.59 9.71
C ALA A 54 -0.29 -4.09 9.71
N VAL A 55 -0.05 -4.73 8.57
CA VAL A 55 -0.26 -6.17 8.45
C VAL A 55 0.68 -6.93 9.37
N ARG A 56 1.88 -6.41 9.55
CA ARG A 56 2.84 -7.08 10.40
C ARG A 56 2.31 -7.28 11.81
N THR A 57 1.51 -6.35 12.30
CA THR A 57 0.96 -6.48 13.64
C THR A 57 -0.05 -7.61 13.74
N TRP A 58 -0.51 -8.11 12.59
CA TRP A 58 -1.48 -9.19 12.59
C TRP A 58 -0.83 -10.56 12.57
N ILE A 59 0.47 -10.62 12.28
CA ILE A 59 1.16 -11.90 12.21
C ILE A 59 1.36 -12.41 13.62
N PRO A 60 0.90 -13.61 13.92
CA PRO A 60 1.05 -14.14 15.27
C PRO A 60 2.52 -14.30 15.64
N VAL A 61 2.80 -14.00 16.88
CA VAL A 61 4.17 -14.15 17.33
C VAL A 61 4.28 -15.44 18.03
N GLU A 62 4.48 -16.48 17.38
CA GLU A 62 4.53 -17.61 18.01
C GLU A 62 5.63 -18.29 17.65
N GLU A 63 6.05 -18.38 17.37
CA GLU A 63 6.94 -18.92 17.14
C GLU A 63 7.82 -19.02 17.58
N GLU A 64 7.85 -18.86 18.05
CA GLU A 64 8.62 -18.89 18.45
C GLU A 64 8.75 -19.44 18.75
#